data_5b1ea95d9c9ac5b2260087a8c64461db
#
_entry.id   5b1ea95d9c9ac5b2260087a8c64461db
#
_cell.length_a   1.000
_cell.length_b   1.000
_cell.length_c   1.000
_cell.angle_alpha   90.00
_cell.angle_beta   90.00
_cell.angle_gamma   90.00
#
_symmetry.space_group_name_H-M   'P 1'
#
loop_
_entity.id
_entity.type
_entity.pdbx_description
1 polymer ?
#
loop_
_entity_poly.entity_id
_entity_poly.type
_entity_poly.pdbx_seq_one_letter_code
_entity_poly.pdbx_strand_id
1 'polypeptide(L)'
;WYDTPGEYFEESMPIGNGRLGALVYGGTQDNMIQFNDITFWTGKPVNRNDDEGAHKWIPEIRKALFNEDYKLADSLQLHVQGNNSQFYQPLATLHILDDNTNKATGYYRELDIDSALCKDTYIKGGVRYTREYFASHPDKVIAMRIRADKKGAINCLLSLTSLVPHKVR
;
A
#
# COMPACT_ATOMS: atom_id res chain seq x y z
N TRP A 1 11.96 13.24 -2.62
CA TRP A 1 13.05 12.31 -2.90
C TRP A 1 13.77 11.86 -1.61
N TYR A 2 14.46 10.73 -1.69
CA TYR A 2 15.27 10.17 -0.61
C TYR A 2 16.57 9.59 -1.18
N ASP A 3 17.59 9.51 -0.35
CA ASP A 3 18.90 8.91 -0.66
C ASP A 3 19.11 7.54 -0.01
N THR A 4 18.07 6.99 0.59
CA THR A 4 18.02 5.67 1.22
C THR A 4 16.75 4.92 0.82
N PRO A 5 16.76 3.58 0.77
CA PRO A 5 15.55 2.77 0.71
C PRO A 5 14.59 3.05 1.88
N GLY A 6 13.31 2.76 1.70
CA GLY A 6 12.34 2.77 2.79
C GLY A 6 12.45 1.50 3.64
N GLU A 7 12.43 1.66 4.97
CA GLU A 7 12.39 0.56 5.93
C GLU A 7 10.99 0.39 6.53
N TYR A 8 10.26 1.50 6.67
CA TYR A 8 8.93 1.54 7.27
C TYR A 8 7.87 1.90 6.24
N PHE A 9 6.62 1.62 6.59
CA PHE A 9 5.46 1.90 5.75
C PHE A 9 5.41 3.38 5.31
N GLU A 10 5.65 4.30 6.22
CA GLU A 10 5.60 5.74 6.00
C GLU A 10 6.70 6.27 5.09
N GLU A 11 7.77 5.50 4.92
CA GLU A 11 8.88 5.86 4.04
C GLU A 11 8.71 5.32 2.62
N SER A 12 7.71 4.45 2.40
CA SER A 12 7.42 3.91 1.07
C SER A 12 6.89 4.98 0.12
N MET A 13 7.07 4.78 -1.17
CA MET A 13 6.54 5.65 -2.21
C MET A 13 5.24 5.09 -2.77
N PRO A 14 4.09 5.78 -2.60
CA PRO A 14 2.81 5.29 -3.09
C PRO A 14 2.63 5.58 -4.57
N ILE A 15 2.11 4.59 -5.30
CA ILE A 15 1.60 4.74 -6.67
C ILE A 15 0.19 4.14 -6.75
N GLY A 16 -0.65 4.64 -7.67
CA GLY A 16 -1.99 4.11 -7.80
C GLY A 16 -2.76 4.67 -9.00
N ASN A 17 -3.80 3.95 -9.40
CA ASN A 17 -4.67 4.33 -10.53
C ASN A 17 -6.14 4.46 -10.14
N GLY A 18 -6.45 4.58 -8.84
CA GLY A 18 -7.80 4.64 -8.30
C GLY A 18 -8.43 3.28 -7.99
N ARG A 19 -7.91 2.18 -8.54
CA ARG A 19 -8.30 0.82 -8.21
C ARG A 19 -7.16 0.03 -7.58
N LEU A 20 -6.05 -0.07 -8.30
CA LEU A 20 -4.82 -0.71 -7.82
C LEU A 20 -3.92 0.33 -7.18
N GLY A 21 -3.26 -0.04 -6.11
CA GLY A 21 -2.24 0.73 -5.46
C GLY A 21 -1.01 -0.11 -5.17
N ALA A 22 0.14 0.53 -5.04
CA ALA A 22 1.33 -0.10 -4.53
C ALA A 22 2.17 0.86 -3.70
N LEU A 23 2.88 0.28 -2.74
CA LEU A 23 3.89 0.95 -1.92
C LEU A 23 5.25 0.39 -2.29
N VAL A 24 6.12 1.25 -2.83
CA VAL A 24 7.46 0.88 -3.30
C VAL A 24 8.49 1.28 -2.25
N TYR A 25 9.22 0.31 -1.71
CA TYR A 25 10.24 0.54 -0.67
C TYR A 25 11.62 0.87 -1.25
N GLY A 26 11.92 0.35 -2.44
CA GLY A 26 13.15 0.67 -3.15
C GLY A 26 14.40 -0.06 -2.62
N GLY A 27 14.26 -1.16 -1.88
CA GLY A 27 15.39 -1.94 -1.37
C GLY A 27 16.32 -2.44 -2.47
N THR A 28 17.63 -2.48 -2.21
CA THR A 28 18.62 -2.85 -3.23
C THR A 28 19.03 -4.33 -3.19
N GLN A 29 18.73 -5.03 -2.10
CA GLN A 29 18.93 -6.48 -1.96
C GLN A 29 17.60 -7.22 -2.06
N ASP A 30 16.61 -6.72 -1.34
CA ASP A 30 15.21 -7.12 -1.42
C ASP A 30 14.39 -5.85 -1.68
N ASN A 31 13.82 -5.74 -2.86
CA ASN A 31 12.91 -4.66 -3.16
C ASN A 31 11.48 -5.13 -2.93
N MET A 32 10.96 -4.75 -1.80
CA MET A 32 9.59 -5.04 -1.39
C MET A 32 8.61 -4.06 -2.05
N ILE A 33 7.52 -4.60 -2.59
CA ILE A 33 6.42 -3.82 -3.16
C ILE A 33 5.11 -4.41 -2.62
N GLN A 34 4.39 -3.64 -1.83
CA GLN A 34 3.10 -4.05 -1.27
C GLN A 34 1.97 -3.59 -2.18
N PHE A 35 1.13 -4.52 -2.58
CA PHE A 35 0.00 -4.27 -3.49
C PHE A 35 -1.33 -4.18 -2.76
N ASN A 36 -2.21 -3.41 -3.35
CA ASN A 36 -3.54 -3.14 -2.90
C ASN A 36 -4.55 -3.16 -4.06
N ASP A 37 -5.74 -3.70 -3.82
CA ASP A 37 -6.92 -3.54 -4.70
C ASP A 37 -8.07 -3.00 -3.85
N ILE A 38 -8.71 -1.91 -4.28
CA ILE A 38 -9.78 -1.25 -3.55
C ILE A 38 -10.98 -2.16 -3.25
N THR A 39 -11.13 -3.25 -4.00
CA THR A 39 -12.23 -4.20 -3.82
C THR A 39 -11.89 -5.38 -2.90
N PHE A 40 -10.66 -5.44 -2.38
CA PHE A 40 -10.20 -6.58 -1.60
C PHE A 40 -10.54 -6.43 -0.11
N TRP A 41 -11.72 -6.92 0.25
CA TRP A 41 -12.30 -6.87 1.59
C TRP A 41 -12.72 -8.26 2.07
N THR A 42 -12.82 -8.43 3.41
CA THR A 42 -13.42 -9.64 3.99
C THR A 42 -14.94 -9.57 3.99
N GLY A 43 -15.61 -10.72 4.10
CA GLY A 43 -17.03 -10.80 4.37
C GLY A 43 -17.93 -10.63 3.15
N LYS A 44 -19.16 -10.26 3.41
CA LYS A 44 -20.24 -10.06 2.43
C LYS A 44 -20.79 -8.65 2.56
N PRO A 45 -21.50 -8.13 1.54
CA PRO A 45 -22.25 -6.88 1.70
C PRO A 45 -23.19 -6.99 2.90
N VAL A 46 -23.13 -5.99 3.78
CA VAL A 46 -23.96 -5.95 4.98
C VAL A 46 -25.34 -5.38 4.70
N ASN A 47 -26.32 -5.75 5.52
CA ASN A 47 -27.60 -5.07 5.55
C ASN A 47 -27.39 -3.64 6.09
N ARG A 48 -27.76 -2.62 5.30
CA ARG A 48 -27.62 -1.22 5.68
C ARG A 48 -28.67 -0.74 6.69
N ASN A 49 -29.67 -1.56 6.97
CA ASN A 49 -30.78 -1.24 7.85
C ASN A 49 -30.72 -2.05 9.15
N ASP A 50 -29.55 -2.51 9.57
CA ASP A 50 -29.41 -3.33 10.79
C ASP A 50 -29.79 -2.57 12.06
N ASP A 51 -29.88 -1.24 12.01
CA ASP A 51 -30.13 -0.35 13.13
C ASP A 51 -31.30 0.62 12.86
N GLU A 52 -32.48 0.10 12.56
CA GLU A 52 -33.69 0.92 12.31
C GLU A 52 -34.03 1.89 13.46
N GLY A 53 -33.62 1.57 14.70
CA GLY A 53 -33.83 2.38 15.90
C GLY A 53 -32.72 3.41 16.19
N ALA A 54 -31.63 3.43 15.45
CA ALA A 54 -30.44 4.23 15.75
C ALA A 54 -30.74 5.74 15.89
N HIS A 55 -31.64 6.28 15.07
CA HIS A 55 -32.01 7.70 15.10
C HIS A 55 -32.59 8.16 16.45
N LYS A 56 -33.15 7.25 17.26
CA LYS A 56 -33.74 7.57 18.59
C LYS A 56 -32.65 7.98 19.58
N TRP A 57 -31.42 7.57 19.40
CA TRP A 57 -30.29 7.89 20.29
C TRP A 57 -29.65 9.26 20.00
N ILE A 58 -29.89 9.83 18.81
CA ILE A 58 -29.28 11.10 18.42
C ILE A 58 -29.60 12.25 19.38
N PRO A 59 -30.82 12.45 19.88
CA PRO A 59 -31.11 13.51 20.85
C PRO A 59 -30.32 13.37 22.16
N GLU A 60 -30.18 12.16 22.69
CA GLU A 60 -29.44 11.91 23.92
C GLU A 60 -27.94 12.12 23.75
N ILE A 61 -27.39 11.69 22.60
CA ILE A 61 -25.99 11.96 22.26
C ILE A 61 -25.73 13.46 22.20
N ARG A 62 -26.60 14.20 21.52
CA ARG A 62 -26.48 15.68 21.44
C ARG A 62 -26.56 16.33 22.82
N LYS A 63 -27.47 15.87 23.67
CA LYS A 63 -27.60 16.39 25.05
C LYS A 63 -26.32 16.15 25.84
N ALA A 64 -25.75 14.94 25.77
CA ALA A 64 -24.49 14.65 26.43
C ALA A 64 -23.35 15.55 25.92
N LEU A 65 -23.25 15.77 24.61
CA LEU A 65 -22.24 16.66 24.01
C LEU A 65 -22.42 18.13 24.44
N PHE A 66 -23.66 18.64 24.50
CA PHE A 66 -23.93 20.01 24.97
C PHE A 66 -23.63 20.20 26.46
N ASN A 67 -23.73 19.11 27.26
CA ASN A 67 -23.36 19.10 28.66
C ASN A 67 -21.86 18.81 28.89
N GLU A 68 -21.06 18.71 27.82
CA GLU A 68 -19.64 18.36 27.86
C GLU A 68 -19.36 16.97 28.49
N ASP A 69 -20.36 16.11 28.57
CA ASP A 69 -20.21 14.72 29.02
C ASP A 69 -19.80 13.82 27.85
N TYR A 70 -18.54 13.97 27.46
CA TYR A 70 -17.97 13.24 26.32
C TYR A 70 -17.92 11.73 26.54
N LYS A 71 -17.75 11.30 27.81
CA LYS A 71 -17.73 9.88 28.15
C LYS A 71 -19.08 9.22 27.91
N LEU A 72 -20.16 9.90 28.31
CA LEU A 72 -21.52 9.44 28.05
C LEU A 72 -21.82 9.48 26.56
N ALA A 73 -21.45 10.55 25.87
CA ALA A 73 -21.65 10.68 24.42
C ALA A 73 -20.95 9.54 23.65
N ASP A 74 -19.71 9.20 24.03
CA ASP A 74 -18.94 8.10 23.43
C ASP A 74 -19.63 6.74 23.65
N SER A 75 -20.15 6.51 24.83
CA SER A 75 -20.91 5.28 25.12
C SER A 75 -22.22 5.20 24.32
N LEU A 76 -22.94 6.30 24.20
CA LEU A 76 -24.22 6.35 23.48
C LEU A 76 -24.06 6.23 21.97
N GLN A 77 -22.97 6.71 21.39
CA GLN A 77 -22.74 6.63 19.94
C GLN A 77 -22.63 5.17 19.45
N LEU A 78 -22.30 4.21 20.31
CA LEU A 78 -22.27 2.79 19.93
C LEU A 78 -23.63 2.30 19.43
N HIS A 79 -24.73 2.92 19.86
CA HIS A 79 -26.10 2.61 19.40
C HIS A 79 -26.42 3.13 18.00
N VAL A 80 -25.55 3.97 17.41
CA VAL A 80 -25.74 4.53 16.06
C VAL A 80 -24.64 4.10 15.07
N GLN A 81 -23.66 3.33 15.51
CA GLN A 81 -22.57 2.87 14.65
C GLN A 81 -22.94 1.71 13.73
N GLY A 82 -23.94 0.91 14.11
CA GLY A 82 -24.24 -0.34 13.42
C GLY A 82 -23.16 -1.41 13.61
N ASN A 83 -23.32 -2.53 12.93
CA ASN A 83 -22.37 -3.63 12.98
C ASN A 83 -21.14 -3.34 12.12
N ASN A 84 -19.96 -3.78 12.56
CA ASN A 84 -18.78 -3.78 11.73
C ASN A 84 -19.01 -4.64 10.48
N SER A 85 -18.80 -4.03 9.31
CA SER A 85 -19.15 -4.70 8.06
C SER A 85 -18.04 -5.64 7.59
N GLN A 86 -16.95 -5.06 7.15
CA GLN A 86 -15.86 -5.77 6.49
C GLN A 86 -14.53 -5.14 6.87
N PHE A 87 -13.47 -5.94 6.79
CA PHE A 87 -12.12 -5.48 6.98
C PHE A 87 -11.40 -5.41 5.64
N TYR A 88 -10.71 -4.30 5.42
CA TYR A 88 -9.83 -4.14 4.30
C TYR A 88 -8.63 -5.09 4.41
N GLN A 89 -8.17 -5.65 3.28
CA GLN A 89 -7.10 -6.64 3.27
C GLN A 89 -5.97 -6.20 2.34
N PRO A 90 -4.69 -6.38 2.72
CA PRO A 90 -3.59 -6.23 1.80
C PRO A 90 -3.65 -7.35 0.75
N LEU A 91 -3.44 -7.01 -0.53
CA LEU A 91 -3.56 -7.97 -1.61
C LEU A 91 -2.37 -8.96 -1.62
N ALA A 92 -1.18 -8.43 -1.77
CA ALA A 92 0.05 -9.22 -1.85
C ALA A 92 1.30 -8.36 -1.66
N THR A 93 2.42 -9.02 -1.38
CA THR A 93 3.75 -8.40 -1.38
C THR A 93 4.63 -9.10 -2.41
N LEU A 94 5.18 -8.33 -3.34
CA LEU A 94 6.21 -8.78 -4.27
C LEU A 94 7.57 -8.48 -3.68
N HIS A 95 8.43 -9.47 -3.64
CA HIS A 95 9.84 -9.37 -3.33
C HIS A 95 10.65 -9.57 -4.61
N ILE A 96 11.54 -8.63 -4.90
CA ILE A 96 12.52 -8.73 -5.98
C ILE A 96 13.87 -8.88 -5.33
N LEU A 97 14.33 -10.13 -5.24
CA LEU A 97 15.56 -10.51 -4.55
C LEU A 97 16.72 -10.50 -5.55
N ASP A 98 17.71 -9.68 -5.29
CA ASP A 98 18.96 -9.63 -6.06
C ASP A 98 19.98 -10.58 -5.42
N ASP A 99 20.58 -11.47 -6.19
CA ASP A 99 21.61 -12.39 -5.73
C ASP A 99 22.98 -11.72 -5.54
N ASN A 100 23.16 -10.52 -6.08
CA ASN A 100 24.37 -9.72 -5.92
C ASN A 100 24.45 -9.13 -4.51
N THR A 101 25.41 -9.56 -3.72
CA THR A 101 25.61 -9.15 -2.31
C THR A 101 26.49 -7.89 -2.14
N ASN A 102 26.97 -7.29 -3.22
CA ASN A 102 27.74 -6.06 -3.13
C ASN A 102 26.90 -4.93 -2.53
N LYS A 103 27.52 -4.08 -1.72
CA LYS A 103 26.85 -2.90 -1.18
C LYS A 103 26.49 -1.92 -2.28
N ALA A 104 25.26 -1.45 -2.27
CA ALA A 104 24.83 -0.39 -3.19
C ALA A 104 25.40 0.97 -2.76
N THR A 105 25.70 1.82 -3.74
CA THR A 105 26.18 3.20 -3.56
C THR A 105 25.45 4.14 -4.51
N GLY A 106 25.49 5.44 -4.24
CA GLY A 106 24.84 6.44 -5.09
C GLY A 106 23.34 6.21 -5.24
N TYR A 107 22.69 5.78 -4.13
CA TYR A 107 21.28 5.51 -4.11
C TYR A 107 20.47 6.82 -4.16
N TYR A 108 19.42 6.80 -4.95
CA TYR A 108 18.46 7.88 -5.05
C TYR A 108 17.11 7.32 -5.44
N ARG A 109 16.05 7.77 -4.78
CA ARG A 109 14.66 7.47 -5.16
C ARG A 109 13.79 8.72 -5.12
N GLU A 110 12.82 8.76 -6.02
CA GLU A 110 11.90 9.86 -6.15
C GLU A 110 10.49 9.40 -6.51
N LEU A 111 9.51 10.15 -6.10
CA LEU A 111 8.15 10.09 -6.61
C LEU A 111 7.89 11.42 -7.32
N ASP A 112 7.78 11.38 -8.63
CA ASP A 112 7.34 12.50 -9.45
C ASP A 112 5.81 12.48 -9.51
N ILE A 113 5.19 13.43 -8.83
CA ILE A 113 3.72 13.52 -8.74
C ILE A 113 3.09 14.12 -10.01
N ASP A 114 3.85 14.81 -10.84
CA ASP A 114 3.37 15.38 -12.09
C ASP A 114 3.21 14.27 -13.16
N SER A 115 4.20 13.41 -13.28
CA SER A 115 4.16 12.25 -14.19
C SER A 115 3.58 10.98 -13.56
N ALA A 116 3.28 10.97 -12.25
CA ALA A 116 2.87 9.82 -11.47
C ALA A 116 3.86 8.62 -11.58
N LEU A 117 5.16 8.92 -11.61
CA LEU A 117 6.24 7.96 -11.77
C LEU A 117 7.06 7.86 -10.49
N CYS A 118 7.15 6.65 -9.94
CA CYS A 118 8.13 6.33 -8.92
C CYS A 118 9.39 5.78 -9.59
N LYS A 119 10.57 6.22 -9.15
CA LYS A 119 11.85 5.82 -9.72
C LYS A 119 12.90 5.68 -8.63
N ASP A 120 13.77 4.70 -8.78
CA ASP A 120 15.01 4.62 -8.01
C ASP A 120 16.21 4.28 -8.90
N THR A 121 17.38 4.72 -8.44
CA THR A 121 18.67 4.46 -9.09
C THR A 121 19.72 4.14 -8.04
N TYR A 122 20.64 3.23 -8.37
CA TYR A 122 21.79 2.90 -7.54
C TYR A 122 22.89 2.24 -8.35
N ILE A 123 24.10 2.17 -7.78
CA ILE A 123 25.23 1.44 -8.34
C ILE A 123 25.54 0.27 -7.43
N LYS A 124 25.64 -0.94 -8.00
CA LYS A 124 25.92 -2.16 -7.26
C LYS A 124 26.88 -3.05 -8.08
N GLY A 125 28.02 -3.42 -7.51
CA GLY A 125 29.05 -4.17 -8.24
C GLY A 125 29.57 -3.45 -9.49
N GLY A 126 29.61 -2.10 -9.50
CA GLY A 126 30.02 -1.29 -10.65
C GLY A 126 29.02 -1.28 -11.81
N VAL A 127 27.77 -1.67 -11.56
CA VAL A 127 26.65 -1.61 -12.51
C VAL A 127 25.63 -0.59 -11.99
N ARG A 128 25.18 0.29 -12.87
CA ARG A 128 24.09 1.22 -12.55
C ARG A 128 22.75 0.58 -12.89
N TYR A 129 21.88 0.54 -11.89
CA TYR A 129 20.50 0.10 -12.01
C TYR A 129 19.56 1.29 -11.98
N THR A 130 18.50 1.21 -12.75
CA THR A 130 17.36 2.14 -12.74
C THR A 130 16.08 1.32 -12.72
N ARG A 131 15.20 1.59 -11.77
CA ARG A 131 13.88 0.98 -11.67
C ARG A 131 12.82 2.07 -11.73
N GLU A 132 11.76 1.82 -12.48
CA GLU A 132 10.65 2.74 -12.68
C GLU A 132 9.34 1.99 -12.47
N TYR A 133 8.39 2.64 -11.79
CA TYR A 133 7.13 2.05 -11.40
C TYR A 133 6.01 3.05 -11.65
N PHE A 134 4.93 2.59 -12.24
CA PHE A 134 3.72 3.39 -12.40
C PHE A 134 2.47 2.51 -12.44
N ALA A 135 1.32 3.11 -12.14
CA ALA A 135 0.02 2.45 -12.20
C ALA A 135 -0.79 3.02 -13.38
N SER A 136 -1.01 2.21 -14.42
CA SER A 136 -1.80 2.59 -15.58
C SER A 136 -3.29 2.52 -15.25
N HIS A 137 -4.00 3.62 -15.45
CA HIS A 137 -5.47 3.65 -15.30
C HIS A 137 -6.17 2.97 -16.47
N PRO A 138 -5.85 3.25 -17.77
CA PRO A 138 -6.55 2.62 -18.89
C PRO A 138 -6.30 1.11 -18.96
N ASP A 139 -5.06 0.65 -18.69
CA ASP A 139 -4.70 -0.76 -18.78
C ASP A 139 -5.02 -1.56 -17.51
N LYS A 140 -5.32 -0.87 -16.40
CA LYS A 140 -5.62 -1.45 -15.08
C LYS A 140 -4.51 -2.38 -14.56
N VAL A 141 -3.26 -1.95 -14.75
CA VAL A 141 -2.07 -2.68 -14.31
C VAL A 141 -1.11 -1.76 -13.54
N ILE A 142 -0.26 -2.37 -12.74
CA ILE A 142 0.95 -1.75 -12.22
C ILE A 142 2.10 -2.27 -13.06
N ALA A 143 2.84 -1.37 -13.67
CA ALA A 143 3.98 -1.69 -14.51
C ALA A 143 5.28 -1.33 -13.81
N MET A 144 6.28 -2.19 -14.00
CA MET A 144 7.62 -1.99 -13.49
C MET A 144 8.63 -2.24 -14.60
N ARG A 145 9.65 -1.40 -14.65
CA ARG A 145 10.79 -1.55 -15.57
C ARG A 145 12.09 -1.51 -14.80
N ILE A 146 12.92 -2.54 -14.99
CA ILE A 146 14.27 -2.61 -14.45
C ILE A 146 15.25 -2.49 -15.60
N ARG A 147 16.24 -1.62 -15.46
CA ARG A 147 17.35 -1.43 -16.40
C ARG A 147 18.69 -1.55 -15.70
N ALA A 148 19.67 -2.08 -16.39
CA ALA A 148 21.07 -2.07 -16.01
C ALA A 148 21.92 -1.51 -17.17
N ASP A 149 22.98 -0.78 -16.86
CA ASP A 149 23.90 -0.23 -17.88
C ASP A 149 24.85 -1.28 -18.45
N LYS A 150 24.85 -2.50 -17.89
CA LYS A 150 25.62 -3.64 -18.43
C LYS A 150 24.70 -4.78 -18.83
N LYS A 151 24.97 -5.35 -20.00
CA LYS A 151 24.23 -6.51 -20.51
C LYS A 151 24.38 -7.71 -19.58
N GLY A 152 23.27 -8.41 -19.32
CA GLY A 152 23.25 -9.62 -18.49
C GLY A 152 23.42 -9.37 -16.98
N ALA A 153 23.35 -8.12 -16.53
CA ALA A 153 23.51 -7.77 -15.13
C ALA A 153 22.22 -7.88 -14.28
N ILE A 154 21.05 -8.04 -14.92
CA ILE A 154 19.80 -8.23 -14.20
C ILE A 154 19.63 -9.72 -13.92
N ASN A 155 19.81 -10.11 -12.68
CA ASN A 155 19.58 -11.46 -12.18
C ASN A 155 18.84 -11.36 -10.84
N CYS A 156 17.58 -11.72 -10.83
CA CYS A 156 16.74 -11.59 -9.64
C CYS A 156 15.73 -12.73 -9.53
N LEU A 157 15.39 -13.06 -8.30
CA LEU A 157 14.29 -13.96 -7.98
C LEU A 157 13.05 -13.12 -7.64
N LEU A 158 11.93 -13.44 -8.26
CA LEU A 158 10.64 -12.86 -7.92
C LEU A 158 9.88 -13.80 -6.99
N SER A 159 9.44 -13.29 -5.86
CA SER A 159 8.60 -14.01 -4.91
C SER A 159 7.37 -13.19 -4.57
N LEU A 160 6.20 -13.81 -4.66
CA LEU A 160 4.93 -13.18 -4.31
C LEU A 160 4.35 -13.86 -3.07
N THR A 161 4.05 -13.08 -2.05
CA THR A 161 3.44 -13.53 -0.80
C THR A 161 2.12 -12.83 -0.55
N SER A 162 1.24 -13.44 0.22
CA SER A 162 0.00 -12.81 0.69
C SER A 162 -0.35 -13.32 2.09
N LEU A 163 -1.00 -12.49 2.90
CA LEU A 163 -1.48 -12.85 4.23
C LEU A 163 -2.75 -13.72 4.19
N VAL A 164 -3.41 -13.79 3.03
CA VAL A 164 -4.58 -14.65 2.84
C VAL A 164 -4.21 -15.92 2.08
N PRO A 165 -5.00 -17.01 2.23
CA PRO A 165 -4.78 -18.25 1.46
C PRO A 165 -4.73 -17.95 -0.04
N HIS A 166 -3.64 -18.30 -0.70
CA HIS A 166 -3.40 -18.01 -2.11
C HIS A 166 -2.65 -19.16 -2.82
N LYS A 167 -2.65 -19.09 -4.14
CA LYS A 167 -1.82 -19.94 -5.01
C LYS A 167 -1.14 -19.07 -6.04
N VAL A 168 0.17 -19.19 -6.17
CA VAL A 168 0.96 -18.59 -7.25
C VAL A 168 1.09 -19.63 -8.38
N ARG A 169 0.86 -19.20 -9.63
CA ARG A 169 0.95 -20.05 -10.82
C ARG A 169 1.92 -19.45 -11.81
#